data_4e6748a1e517ee2456740424d52b6642
#
_entry.id   4e6748a1e517ee2456740424d52b6642
#
_cell.length_a   1.000
_cell.length_b   1.000
_cell.length_c   1.000
_cell.angle_alpha   90.00
_cell.angle_beta   90.00
_cell.angle_gamma   90.00
#
_symmetry.space_group_name_H-M   'P 1'
#
loop_
_entity.id
_entity.type
_entity.pdbx_description
1 polymer ?
#
loop_
_entity_poly.entity_id
_entity_poly.type
_entity_poly.pdbx_seq_one_letter_code
_entity_poly.pdbx_strand_id
1 'polypeptide(L)'
;MKKVLMAITVLCFLGVVQAQLDTAQLELAMQNNDRPSADLERDQNRKAPEVLAFLGLAEGMTALDLIAIGGWYTEVLSYAVGNSGEVIMQNNPGRGVDNNIELITDRLDRRSNITHHIGPVSELPPNSIDFALTALNFHDVYNRSADEAHERFTQVLNVLKPGGIFGVIDHEGVTGADNSTLHRIVFADAVKSIISMGFALTGVSDLLDNPADDHTLGPRDPSLGRNTDRFVLRFIKL
;
A
#
# COMPACT_ATOMS: atom_id res chain seq x y z
N MET A 1 54.38 12.77 32.25
CA MET A 1 53.02 13.17 31.87
C MET A 1 52.73 12.61 30.50
N LYS A 2 51.89 11.55 30.41
CA LYS A 2 51.51 10.89 29.17
C LYS A 2 50.25 11.62 28.63
N LYS A 3 50.34 12.25 27.44
CA LYS A 3 49.17 12.83 26.76
C LYS A 3 48.40 11.69 26.08
N VAL A 4 47.16 11.47 26.51
CA VAL A 4 46.21 10.57 25.85
C VAL A 4 45.57 11.37 24.73
N LEU A 5 45.80 11.00 23.50
CA LEU A 5 45.16 11.53 22.32
C LEU A 5 43.83 10.78 22.13
N MET A 6 42.71 11.42 22.39
CA MET A 6 41.37 10.87 22.18
C MET A 6 40.99 11.13 20.71
N ALA A 7 41.00 10.08 19.90
CA ALA A 7 40.51 10.16 18.52
C ALA A 7 38.98 10.11 18.53
N ILE A 8 38.34 11.22 18.14
CA ILE A 8 36.89 11.29 17.91
C ILE A 8 36.62 10.79 16.50
N THR A 9 36.09 9.59 16.37
CA THR A 9 35.60 9.06 15.09
C THR A 9 34.23 9.65 14.83
N VAL A 10 34.14 10.63 13.93
CA VAL A 10 32.87 11.16 13.43
C VAL A 10 32.31 10.15 12.41
N LEU A 11 31.29 9.40 12.81
CA LEU A 11 30.53 8.55 11.89
C LEU A 11 29.61 9.45 11.08
N CYS A 12 30.02 9.81 9.85
CA CYS A 12 29.13 10.44 8.90
C CYS A 12 28.13 9.40 8.40
N PHE A 13 26.91 9.42 8.88
CA PHE A 13 25.78 8.78 8.22
C PHE A 13 25.53 9.53 6.90
N LEU A 14 26.05 8.99 5.81
CA LEU A 14 25.59 9.37 4.47
C LEU A 14 24.17 8.80 4.32
N GLY A 15 23.17 9.57 4.70
CA GLY A 15 21.80 9.29 4.34
C GLY A 15 21.71 9.28 2.81
N VAL A 16 21.39 8.12 2.24
CA VAL A 16 21.01 8.04 0.82
C VAL A 16 19.74 8.87 0.69
N VAL A 17 19.83 10.04 0.07
CA VAL A 17 18.65 10.83 -0.32
C VAL A 17 17.99 10.02 -1.44
N GLN A 18 16.96 9.28 -1.11
CA GLN A 18 16.16 8.56 -2.08
C GLN A 18 15.43 9.58 -2.95
N ALA A 19 15.55 9.45 -4.27
CA ALA A 19 14.91 10.37 -5.20
C ALA A 19 13.38 10.30 -5.00
N GLN A 20 12.75 11.46 -4.91
CA GLN A 20 11.29 11.54 -4.85
C GLN A 20 10.69 10.97 -6.14
N LEU A 21 9.54 10.29 -6.03
CA LEU A 21 8.80 9.74 -7.18
C LEU A 21 8.47 10.86 -8.20
N ASP A 22 8.83 10.66 -9.44
CA ASP A 22 8.41 11.52 -10.55
C ASP A 22 6.95 11.19 -10.92
N THR A 23 6.03 11.99 -10.38
CA THR A 23 4.58 11.78 -10.57
C THR A 23 4.16 11.98 -12.02
N ALA A 24 4.79 12.91 -12.75
CA ALA A 24 4.46 13.15 -14.16
C ALA A 24 4.90 11.98 -15.05
N GLN A 25 6.07 11.42 -14.79
CA GLN A 25 6.53 10.24 -15.50
C GLN A 25 5.64 9.01 -15.20
N LEU A 26 5.23 8.84 -13.94
CA LEU A 26 4.31 7.77 -13.57
C LEU A 26 2.95 7.93 -14.25
N GLU A 27 2.40 9.14 -14.28
CA GLU A 27 1.13 9.43 -14.96
C GLU A 27 1.20 9.07 -16.45
N LEU A 28 2.28 9.43 -17.14
CA LEU A 28 2.52 9.04 -18.54
C LEU A 28 2.62 7.52 -18.70
N ALA A 29 3.32 6.83 -17.80
CA ALA A 29 3.44 5.36 -17.85
C ALA A 29 2.09 4.66 -17.62
N MET A 30 1.23 5.23 -16.78
CA MET A 30 -0.13 4.72 -16.53
C MET A 30 -1.08 4.88 -17.73
N GLN A 31 -0.78 5.77 -18.69
CA GLN A 31 -1.56 5.94 -19.92
C GLN A 31 -1.27 4.86 -20.98
N ASN A 32 -0.47 3.84 -20.66
CA ASN A 32 -0.16 2.74 -21.57
C ASN A 32 -1.44 2.03 -22.03
N ASN A 33 -1.66 1.96 -23.36
CA ASN A 33 -2.83 1.36 -23.96
C ASN A 33 -2.92 -0.17 -23.78
N ASP A 34 -1.84 -0.81 -23.34
CA ASP A 34 -1.82 -2.24 -23.05
C ASP A 34 -2.50 -2.56 -21.69
N ARG A 35 -2.81 -1.53 -20.90
CA ARG A 35 -3.56 -1.69 -19.66
C ARG A 35 -5.04 -1.95 -19.93
N PRO A 36 -5.71 -2.81 -19.11
CA PRO A 36 -7.15 -3.04 -19.24
C PRO A 36 -7.94 -1.73 -19.14
N SER A 37 -8.93 -1.54 -20.01
CA SER A 37 -9.77 -0.33 -20.00
C SER A 37 -10.47 -0.09 -18.66
N ALA A 38 -10.90 -1.17 -17.98
CA ALA A 38 -11.47 -1.10 -16.64
C ALA A 38 -10.49 -0.58 -15.57
N ASP A 39 -9.18 -0.66 -15.81
CA ASP A 39 -8.17 -0.09 -14.94
C ASP A 39 -7.94 1.39 -15.21
N LEU A 40 -7.92 1.78 -16.49
CA LEU A 40 -7.84 3.19 -16.89
C LEU A 40 -9.03 4.01 -16.35
N GLU A 41 -10.22 3.43 -16.32
CA GLU A 41 -11.42 4.07 -15.72
C GLU A 41 -11.25 4.36 -14.22
N ARG A 42 -10.41 3.60 -13.50
CA ARG A 42 -10.17 3.78 -12.06
C ARG A 42 -9.10 4.82 -11.75
N ASP A 43 -8.25 5.15 -12.71
CA ASP A 43 -7.06 5.97 -12.48
C ASP A 43 -7.43 7.35 -11.91
N GLN A 44 -8.46 7.99 -12.48
CA GLN A 44 -8.90 9.32 -12.07
C GLN A 44 -9.29 9.38 -10.59
N ASN A 45 -10.04 8.38 -10.10
CA ASN A 45 -10.52 8.37 -8.73
C ASN A 45 -9.46 7.88 -7.72
N ARG A 46 -8.35 7.31 -8.19
CA ARG A 46 -7.30 6.77 -7.34
C ARG A 46 -6.09 7.69 -7.15
N LYS A 47 -5.92 8.68 -8.02
CA LYS A 47 -4.84 9.69 -7.97
C LYS A 47 -3.49 9.06 -7.56
N ALA A 48 -3.17 7.90 -8.16
CA ALA A 48 -2.06 7.08 -7.69
C ALA A 48 -0.70 7.79 -7.70
N PRO A 49 -0.34 8.61 -8.69
CA PRO A 49 0.93 9.33 -8.68
C PRO A 49 1.10 10.17 -7.43
N GLU A 50 0.11 10.98 -7.06
CA GLU A 50 0.14 11.86 -5.90
C GLU A 50 0.12 11.06 -4.58
N VAL A 51 -0.71 10.02 -4.51
CA VAL A 51 -0.83 9.14 -3.35
C VAL A 51 0.47 8.40 -3.07
N LEU A 52 1.10 7.81 -4.10
CA LEU A 52 2.35 7.07 -3.94
C LEU A 52 3.53 8.01 -3.62
N ALA A 53 3.54 9.23 -4.18
CA ALA A 53 4.52 10.26 -3.81
C ALA A 53 4.36 10.69 -2.34
N PHE A 54 3.14 10.94 -1.87
CA PHE A 54 2.86 11.23 -0.46
C PHE A 54 3.31 10.07 0.45
N LEU A 55 3.03 8.85 0.07
CA LEU A 55 3.46 7.67 0.81
C LEU A 55 4.97 7.49 0.82
N GLY A 56 5.70 8.08 -0.12
CA GLY A 56 7.17 8.04 -0.19
C GLY A 56 7.71 6.83 -0.95
N LEU A 57 6.93 6.27 -1.88
CA LEU A 57 7.44 5.28 -2.83
C LEU A 57 8.52 5.92 -3.72
N ALA A 58 9.56 5.17 -4.04
CA ALA A 58 10.63 5.64 -4.89
C ALA A 58 11.11 4.57 -5.88
N GLU A 59 11.78 4.99 -6.94
CA GLU A 59 12.42 4.11 -7.91
C GLU A 59 13.44 3.18 -7.23
N GLY A 60 13.51 1.94 -7.69
CA GLY A 60 14.44 0.91 -7.19
C GLY A 60 14.00 0.21 -5.91
N MET A 61 12.87 0.59 -5.31
CA MET A 61 12.33 -0.08 -4.13
C MET A 61 11.80 -1.48 -4.44
N THR A 62 11.87 -2.37 -3.45
CA THR A 62 11.07 -3.60 -3.40
C THR A 62 9.75 -3.27 -2.73
N ALA A 63 8.65 -3.31 -3.50
CA ALA A 63 7.30 -3.00 -3.04
C ALA A 63 6.45 -4.27 -2.88
N LEU A 64 5.59 -4.29 -1.85
CA LEU A 64 4.65 -5.36 -1.55
C LEU A 64 3.22 -4.81 -1.68
N ASP A 65 2.43 -5.35 -2.62
CA ASP A 65 1.00 -5.08 -2.75
C ASP A 65 0.21 -6.18 -2.02
N LEU A 66 -0.39 -5.84 -0.89
CA LEU A 66 -1.07 -6.77 0.00
C LEU A 66 -2.52 -7.01 -0.44
N ILE A 67 -2.89 -8.28 -0.53
CA ILE A 67 -4.25 -8.69 -0.94
C ILE A 67 -4.60 -8.03 -2.29
N ALA A 68 -3.67 -8.11 -3.22
CA ALA A 68 -3.69 -7.38 -4.48
C ALA A 68 -4.89 -7.73 -5.39
N ILE A 69 -5.48 -8.93 -5.19
CA ILE A 69 -6.58 -9.49 -6.00
C ILE A 69 -6.21 -9.50 -7.47
N GLY A 70 -6.79 -8.63 -8.30
CA GLY A 70 -6.46 -8.48 -9.71
C GLY A 70 -5.27 -7.56 -10.00
N GLY A 71 -4.65 -6.93 -8.98
CA GLY A 71 -3.36 -6.24 -9.06
C GLY A 71 -3.35 -4.87 -9.74
N TRP A 72 -4.41 -4.08 -9.60
CA TRP A 72 -4.37 -2.72 -10.14
C TRP A 72 -3.21 -1.90 -9.55
N TYR A 73 -3.06 -1.90 -8.21
CA TYR A 73 -1.91 -1.24 -7.56
C TYR A 73 -0.60 -1.95 -7.88
N THR A 74 -0.58 -3.26 -7.99
CA THR A 74 0.63 -4.01 -8.41
C THR A 74 1.21 -3.46 -9.70
N GLU A 75 0.37 -3.25 -10.73
CA GLU A 75 0.84 -2.71 -12.01
C GLU A 75 1.33 -1.28 -11.89
N VAL A 76 0.61 -0.42 -11.18
CA VAL A 76 1.02 0.98 -10.94
C VAL A 76 2.33 1.04 -10.14
N LEU A 77 2.46 0.24 -9.09
CA LEU A 77 3.71 0.11 -8.33
C LEU A 77 4.86 -0.32 -9.23
N SER A 78 4.63 -1.25 -10.17
CA SER A 78 5.68 -1.72 -11.07
C SER A 78 6.20 -0.65 -12.03
N TYR A 79 5.35 0.29 -12.45
CA TYR A 79 5.78 1.49 -13.18
C TYR A 79 6.58 2.42 -12.27
N ALA A 80 6.10 2.64 -11.05
CA ALA A 80 6.67 3.60 -10.09
C ALA A 80 8.06 3.19 -9.59
N VAL A 81 8.28 1.88 -9.31
CA VAL A 81 9.60 1.41 -8.86
C VAL A 81 10.59 1.23 -10.02
N GLY A 82 10.10 1.25 -11.26
CA GLY A 82 10.92 1.13 -12.46
C GLY A 82 11.60 -0.24 -12.62
N ASN A 83 12.50 -0.32 -13.60
CA ASN A 83 13.19 -1.58 -13.93
C ASN A 83 14.25 -2.01 -12.90
N SER A 84 14.67 -1.11 -12.02
CA SER A 84 15.61 -1.38 -10.93
C SER A 84 14.93 -1.84 -9.65
N GLY A 85 13.59 -1.71 -9.55
CA GLY A 85 12.77 -2.16 -8.44
C GLY A 85 12.00 -3.43 -8.75
N GLU A 86 11.39 -3.99 -7.71
CA GLU A 86 10.58 -5.20 -7.77
C GLU A 86 9.24 -4.98 -7.07
N VAL A 87 8.17 -5.62 -7.58
CA VAL A 87 6.86 -5.65 -6.92
C VAL A 87 6.46 -7.08 -6.63
N ILE A 88 6.16 -7.33 -5.37
CA ILE A 88 5.58 -8.59 -4.93
C ILE A 88 4.07 -8.40 -4.85
N MET A 89 3.35 -9.04 -5.76
CA MET A 89 1.90 -9.14 -5.76
C MET A 89 1.47 -10.25 -4.80
N GLN A 90 1.04 -9.89 -3.59
CA GLN A 90 0.64 -10.88 -2.61
C GLN A 90 -0.86 -11.11 -2.65
N ASN A 91 -1.24 -12.39 -2.70
CA ASN A 91 -2.61 -12.85 -2.57
C ASN A 91 -2.72 -14.06 -1.63
N ASN A 92 -3.89 -14.22 -1.03
CA ASN A 92 -4.22 -15.47 -0.37
C ASN A 92 -4.83 -16.44 -1.41
N PRO A 93 -4.62 -17.76 -1.28
CA PRO A 93 -5.26 -18.73 -2.15
C PRO A 93 -6.79 -18.65 -2.05
N GLY A 94 -7.49 -18.93 -3.16
CA GLY A 94 -8.94 -18.99 -3.22
C GLY A 94 -9.56 -18.08 -4.27
N ARG A 95 -10.87 -17.85 -4.17
CA ARG A 95 -11.67 -17.18 -5.21
C ARG A 95 -11.15 -15.81 -5.67
N GLY A 96 -10.44 -15.07 -4.82
CA GLY A 96 -9.82 -13.80 -5.19
C GLY A 96 -8.77 -13.95 -6.29
N VAL A 97 -7.97 -15.02 -6.24
CA VAL A 97 -7.01 -15.39 -7.28
C VAL A 97 -7.72 -16.08 -8.44
N ASP A 98 -8.54 -17.10 -8.16
CA ASP A 98 -9.16 -17.94 -9.18
C ASP A 98 -10.01 -17.13 -10.17
N ASN A 99 -10.78 -16.16 -9.67
CA ASN A 99 -11.63 -15.31 -10.50
C ASN A 99 -10.86 -14.22 -11.27
N ASN A 100 -9.59 -14.02 -10.99
CA ASN A 100 -8.74 -12.99 -11.61
C ASN A 100 -7.50 -13.57 -12.30
N ILE A 101 -7.43 -14.89 -12.46
CA ILE A 101 -6.22 -15.56 -12.94
C ILE A 101 -5.76 -15.07 -14.32
N GLU A 102 -6.67 -14.84 -15.25
CA GLU A 102 -6.35 -14.32 -16.58
C GLU A 102 -5.76 -12.90 -16.49
N LEU A 103 -6.36 -12.02 -15.67
CA LEU A 103 -5.89 -10.66 -15.44
C LEU A 103 -4.53 -10.64 -14.75
N ILE A 104 -4.30 -11.53 -13.79
CA ILE A 104 -3.02 -11.68 -13.09
C ILE A 104 -1.95 -12.13 -14.07
N THR A 105 -2.22 -13.17 -14.87
CA THR A 105 -1.30 -13.70 -15.87
C THR A 105 -0.91 -12.63 -16.90
N ASP A 106 -1.89 -11.91 -17.44
CA ASP A 106 -1.65 -10.81 -18.37
C ASP A 106 -0.72 -9.73 -17.78
N ARG A 107 -0.87 -9.36 -16.49
CA ARG A 107 0.03 -8.42 -15.83
C ARG A 107 1.45 -8.94 -15.70
N LEU A 108 1.61 -10.21 -15.28
CA LEU A 108 2.92 -10.85 -15.17
C LEU A 108 3.64 -10.91 -16.51
N ASP A 109 2.90 -11.20 -17.59
CA ASP A 109 3.45 -11.25 -18.96
C ASP A 109 3.90 -9.87 -19.44
N ARG A 110 3.15 -8.80 -19.08
CA ARG A 110 3.47 -7.42 -19.48
C ARG A 110 4.56 -6.76 -18.62
N ARG A 111 4.75 -7.22 -17.38
CA ARG A 111 5.60 -6.54 -16.39
C ARG A 111 6.58 -7.53 -15.75
N SER A 112 7.80 -7.56 -16.26
CA SER A 112 8.85 -8.50 -15.81
C SER A 112 9.39 -8.26 -14.39
N ASN A 113 9.09 -7.10 -13.78
CA ASN A 113 9.48 -6.75 -12.43
C ASN A 113 8.38 -7.03 -11.38
N ILE A 114 7.37 -7.86 -11.75
CA ILE A 114 6.33 -8.33 -10.82
C ILE A 114 6.55 -9.81 -10.53
N THR A 115 6.53 -10.16 -9.26
CA THR A 115 6.49 -11.54 -8.78
C THR A 115 5.17 -11.80 -8.06
N HIS A 116 4.47 -12.91 -8.38
CA HIS A 116 3.22 -13.28 -7.72
C HIS A 116 3.50 -14.25 -6.57
N HIS A 117 3.18 -13.82 -5.34
CA HIS A 117 3.25 -14.62 -4.13
C HIS A 117 1.84 -15.01 -3.68
N ILE A 118 1.51 -16.31 -3.70
CA ILE A 118 0.25 -16.86 -3.22
C ILE A 118 0.51 -17.56 -1.89
N GLY A 119 0.24 -16.87 -0.79
CA GLY A 119 0.51 -17.36 0.55
C GLY A 119 0.54 -16.24 1.58
N PRO A 120 0.78 -16.57 2.86
CA PRO A 120 0.89 -15.56 3.91
C PRO A 120 2.17 -14.74 3.76
N VAL A 121 2.12 -13.48 4.20
CA VAL A 121 3.27 -12.56 4.17
C VAL A 121 4.47 -13.10 4.96
N SER A 122 4.23 -13.91 5.98
CA SER A 122 5.28 -14.53 6.81
C SER A 122 6.21 -15.49 6.05
N GLU A 123 5.86 -15.91 4.84
CA GLU A 123 6.74 -16.72 3.98
C GLU A 123 7.78 -15.86 3.23
N LEU A 124 7.61 -14.55 3.19
CA LEU A 124 8.58 -13.63 2.60
C LEU A 124 9.76 -13.42 3.56
N PRO A 125 10.99 -13.18 3.03
CA PRO A 125 12.16 -12.96 3.87
C PRO A 125 11.99 -11.74 4.80
N PRO A 126 12.42 -11.82 6.06
CA PRO A 126 12.38 -10.68 6.97
C PRO A 126 13.30 -9.56 6.49
N ASN A 127 12.90 -8.30 6.75
CA ASN A 127 13.64 -7.09 6.38
C ASN A 127 14.06 -7.03 4.90
N SER A 128 13.19 -7.48 3.99
CA SER A 128 13.44 -7.51 2.55
C SER A 128 12.66 -6.44 1.77
N ILE A 129 11.58 -5.91 2.34
CA ILE A 129 10.64 -4.99 1.69
C ILE A 129 10.93 -3.55 2.10
N ASP A 130 10.99 -2.63 1.13
CA ASP A 130 11.13 -1.19 1.37
C ASP A 130 9.78 -0.49 1.59
N PHE A 131 8.77 -0.94 0.86
CA PHE A 131 7.45 -0.33 0.82
C PHE A 131 6.36 -1.41 0.76
N ALA A 132 5.37 -1.36 1.65
CA ALA A 132 4.19 -2.22 1.61
C ALA A 132 2.94 -1.35 1.48
N LEU A 133 1.95 -1.80 0.69
CA LEU A 133 0.68 -1.13 0.50
C LEU A 133 -0.47 -2.09 0.76
N THR A 134 -1.46 -1.67 1.54
CA THR A 134 -2.81 -2.26 1.54
C THR A 134 -3.80 -1.20 1.08
N ALA A 135 -4.61 -1.55 0.08
CA ALA A 135 -5.54 -0.62 -0.52
C ALA A 135 -6.95 -1.24 -0.58
N LEU A 136 -7.86 -0.66 0.19
CA LEU A 136 -9.28 -1.02 0.24
C LEU A 136 -9.54 -2.47 0.69
N ASN A 137 -8.70 -2.96 1.62
CA ASN A 137 -8.77 -4.35 2.12
C ASN A 137 -8.63 -4.45 3.64
N PHE A 138 -8.06 -3.44 4.31
CA PHE A 138 -7.82 -3.49 5.75
C PHE A 138 -9.14 -3.59 6.51
N HIS A 139 -10.15 -2.80 6.10
CA HIS A 139 -11.49 -2.83 6.70
C HIS A 139 -12.12 -4.22 6.69
N ASP A 140 -11.99 -4.98 5.59
CA ASP A 140 -12.60 -6.31 5.47
C ASP A 140 -12.00 -7.32 6.46
N VAL A 141 -10.69 -7.24 6.70
CA VAL A 141 -10.01 -8.08 7.68
C VAL A 141 -10.36 -7.64 9.10
N TYR A 142 -10.27 -6.34 9.37
CA TYR A 142 -10.53 -5.75 10.68
C TYR A 142 -11.97 -5.96 11.14
N ASN A 143 -12.95 -5.70 10.30
CA ASN A 143 -14.38 -5.86 10.61
C ASN A 143 -14.79 -7.32 10.84
N ARG A 144 -14.06 -8.28 10.25
CA ARG A 144 -14.25 -9.70 10.54
C ARG A 144 -13.70 -10.07 11.90
N SER A 145 -12.49 -9.64 12.20
CA SER A 145 -11.81 -9.82 13.47
C SER A 145 -10.64 -8.85 13.60
N ALA A 146 -10.66 -8.00 14.64
CA ALA A 146 -9.54 -7.12 14.95
C ALA A 146 -8.26 -7.91 15.31
N ASP A 147 -8.42 -9.09 15.94
CA ASP A 147 -7.30 -9.97 16.27
C ASP A 147 -6.68 -10.60 15.01
N GLU A 148 -7.51 -11.02 14.03
CA GLU A 148 -7.03 -11.50 12.73
C GLU A 148 -6.28 -10.39 11.98
N ALA A 149 -6.79 -9.17 11.99
CA ALA A 149 -6.11 -8.03 11.40
C ALA A 149 -4.76 -7.77 12.07
N HIS A 150 -4.73 -7.79 13.40
CA HIS A 150 -3.49 -7.63 14.16
C HIS A 150 -2.45 -8.71 13.80
N GLU A 151 -2.84 -9.97 13.81
CA GLU A 151 -1.96 -11.10 13.46
C GLU A 151 -1.44 -10.97 12.02
N ARG A 152 -2.32 -10.72 11.06
CA ARG A 152 -2.00 -10.67 9.63
C ARG A 152 -1.09 -9.48 9.30
N PHE A 153 -1.41 -8.29 9.76
CA PHE A 153 -0.65 -7.09 9.40
C PHE A 153 0.62 -6.89 10.24
N THR A 154 0.75 -7.54 11.41
CA THR A 154 2.04 -7.64 12.12
C THR A 154 3.08 -8.39 11.29
N GLN A 155 2.69 -9.32 10.40
CA GLN A 155 3.61 -9.96 9.48
C GLN A 155 4.27 -8.96 8.52
N VAL A 156 3.56 -7.88 8.15
CA VAL A 156 4.11 -6.80 7.32
C VAL A 156 5.27 -6.09 8.04
N LEU A 157 5.13 -5.87 9.35
CA LEU A 157 6.21 -5.28 10.15
C LEU A 157 7.48 -6.15 10.09
N ASN A 158 7.34 -7.49 10.11
CA ASN A 158 8.49 -8.39 10.09
C ASN A 158 9.25 -8.36 8.77
N VAL A 159 8.54 -8.27 7.64
CA VAL A 159 9.15 -8.28 6.30
C VAL A 159 9.68 -6.93 5.86
N LEU A 160 9.15 -5.82 6.40
CA LEU A 160 9.67 -4.49 6.13
C LEU A 160 11.08 -4.32 6.71
N LYS A 161 11.93 -3.63 5.98
CA LYS A 161 13.24 -3.14 6.46
C LYS A 161 13.04 -2.13 7.60
N PRO A 162 14.01 -1.93 8.50
CA PRO A 162 13.99 -0.77 9.41
C PRO A 162 13.84 0.54 8.61
N GLY A 163 12.91 1.40 9.01
CA GLY A 163 12.53 2.59 8.26
C GLY A 163 11.63 2.33 7.04
N GLY A 164 11.31 1.07 6.74
CA GLY A 164 10.41 0.70 5.65
C GLY A 164 9.00 1.25 5.87
N ILE A 165 8.31 1.53 4.78
CA ILE A 165 7.03 2.25 4.76
C ILE A 165 5.87 1.25 4.66
N PHE A 166 4.82 1.48 5.44
CA PHE A 166 3.53 0.82 5.28
C PHE A 166 2.46 1.87 4.92
N GLY A 167 2.04 1.87 3.66
CA GLY A 167 0.94 2.68 3.14
C GLY A 167 -0.40 1.97 3.35
N VAL A 168 -1.40 2.72 3.82
CA VAL A 168 -2.76 2.21 4.03
C VAL A 168 -3.74 3.19 3.39
N ILE A 169 -4.56 2.66 2.49
CA ILE A 169 -5.67 3.39 1.86
C ILE A 169 -6.92 2.62 2.19
N ASP A 170 -7.93 3.28 2.79
CA ASP A 170 -9.19 2.58 3.02
C ASP A 170 -10.42 3.50 3.00
N HIS A 171 -11.59 2.88 2.87
CA HIS A 171 -12.89 3.55 2.86
C HIS A 171 -13.21 4.08 4.26
N GLU A 172 -13.38 5.40 4.39
CA GLU A 172 -13.72 6.02 5.67
C GLU A 172 -15.14 5.66 6.09
N GLY A 173 -15.27 5.29 7.36
CA GLY A 173 -16.52 4.94 8.00
C GLY A 173 -16.83 5.84 9.18
N VAL A 174 -18.06 5.78 9.67
CA VAL A 174 -18.57 6.62 10.76
C VAL A 174 -18.72 5.79 12.03
N THR A 175 -18.35 6.38 13.16
CA THR A 175 -18.53 5.76 14.48
C THR A 175 -20.01 5.48 14.74
N GLY A 176 -20.32 4.23 15.09
CA GLY A 176 -21.68 3.77 15.39
C GLY A 176 -22.48 3.31 14.16
N ALA A 177 -21.96 3.45 12.94
CA ALA A 177 -22.54 2.82 11.74
C ALA A 177 -22.18 1.33 11.66
N ASP A 178 -22.93 0.58 10.86
CA ASP A 178 -22.58 -0.81 10.52
C ASP A 178 -21.47 -0.84 9.44
N ASN A 179 -20.26 -0.47 9.86
CA ASN A 179 -19.12 -0.38 8.98
C ASN A 179 -18.74 -1.72 8.33
N SER A 180 -19.12 -2.84 8.95
CA SER A 180 -18.89 -4.17 8.39
C SER A 180 -19.72 -4.40 7.14
N THR A 181 -21.03 -4.15 7.21
CA THR A 181 -21.93 -4.25 6.05
C THR A 181 -21.63 -3.20 4.98
N LEU A 182 -21.18 -2.01 5.41
CA LEU A 182 -20.83 -0.90 4.51
C LEU A 182 -19.45 -1.05 3.89
N HIS A 183 -18.65 -2.05 4.26
CA HIS A 183 -17.25 -2.19 3.81
C HIS A 183 -16.44 -0.92 4.03
N ARG A 184 -16.45 -0.40 5.27
CA ARG A 184 -15.74 0.81 5.70
C ARG A 184 -15.03 0.57 7.02
N ILE A 185 -14.18 1.49 7.43
CA ILE A 185 -13.55 1.47 8.74
C ILE A 185 -13.43 2.90 9.28
N VAL A 186 -13.68 3.08 10.57
CA VAL A 186 -13.45 4.36 11.23
C VAL A 186 -11.96 4.68 11.21
N PHE A 187 -11.59 5.87 10.76
CA PHE A 187 -10.19 6.35 10.70
C PHE A 187 -9.42 6.09 12.00
N ALA A 188 -10.03 6.47 13.15
CA ALA A 188 -9.36 6.31 14.44
C ALA A 188 -9.11 4.85 14.83
N ASP A 189 -9.97 3.92 14.39
CA ASP A 189 -9.81 2.50 14.67
C ASP A 189 -8.71 1.88 13.80
N ALA A 190 -8.62 2.28 12.52
CA ALA A 190 -7.53 1.89 11.64
C ALA A 190 -6.18 2.36 12.21
N VAL A 191 -6.07 3.65 12.60
CA VAL A 191 -4.84 4.21 13.18
C VAL A 191 -4.44 3.49 14.47
N LYS A 192 -5.37 3.31 15.41
CA LYS A 192 -5.09 2.62 16.69
C LYS A 192 -4.64 1.18 16.48
N SER A 193 -5.33 0.46 15.59
CA SER A 193 -5.00 -0.93 15.28
C SER A 193 -3.58 -1.04 14.75
N ILE A 194 -3.21 -0.22 13.74
CA ILE A 194 -1.90 -0.32 13.09
C ILE A 194 -0.77 0.13 14.03
N ILE A 195 -0.99 1.16 14.86
CA ILE A 195 -0.02 1.56 15.90
C ILE A 195 0.19 0.43 16.91
N SER A 196 -0.87 -0.30 17.30
CA SER A 196 -0.76 -1.43 18.24
C SER A 196 0.08 -2.60 17.70
N MET A 197 0.26 -2.69 16.39
CA MET A 197 1.13 -3.67 15.72
C MET A 197 2.63 -3.29 15.76
N GLY A 198 2.97 -2.06 16.22
CA GLY A 198 4.35 -1.59 16.32
C GLY A 198 4.78 -0.59 15.24
N PHE A 199 3.86 -0.12 14.40
CA PHE A 199 4.14 0.93 13.42
C PHE A 199 4.04 2.32 14.02
N ALA A 200 4.81 3.27 13.48
CA ALA A 200 4.70 4.69 13.79
C ALA A 200 3.97 5.44 12.66
N LEU A 201 2.89 6.15 12.97
CA LEU A 201 2.21 7.03 12.02
C LEU A 201 3.07 8.25 11.71
N THR A 202 3.35 8.50 10.43
CA THR A 202 4.21 9.62 9.98
C THR A 202 3.53 10.54 8.98
N GLY A 203 2.34 10.19 8.49
CA GLY A 203 1.59 11.06 7.60
C GLY A 203 0.13 10.64 7.44
N VAL A 204 -0.73 11.63 7.24
CA VAL A 204 -2.15 11.52 6.91
C VAL A 204 -2.40 12.43 5.72
N SER A 205 -3.19 12.01 4.74
CA SER A 205 -3.51 12.83 3.57
C SER A 205 -5.00 12.77 3.23
N ASP A 206 -5.50 13.91 2.79
CA ASP A 206 -6.84 14.18 2.27
C ASP A 206 -6.94 14.06 0.74
N LEU A 207 -5.91 13.56 0.07
CA LEU A 207 -5.88 13.42 -1.40
C LEU A 207 -7.06 12.67 -1.98
N LEU A 208 -7.62 11.73 -1.22
CA LEU A 208 -8.74 10.89 -1.65
C LEU A 208 -10.05 11.22 -0.94
N ASP A 209 -10.12 12.35 -0.22
CA ASP A 209 -11.36 12.81 0.39
C ASP A 209 -12.42 13.08 -0.67
N ASN A 210 -13.65 12.64 -0.38
CA ASN A 210 -14.83 12.91 -1.18
C ASN A 210 -15.97 13.43 -0.32
N PRO A 211 -16.12 14.74 -0.14
CA PRO A 211 -17.18 15.34 0.69
C PRO A 211 -18.60 15.04 0.21
N ALA A 212 -18.79 14.51 -1.00
CA ALA A 212 -20.09 14.10 -1.51
C ALA A 212 -20.51 12.70 -1.04
N ASP A 213 -19.60 11.91 -0.48
CA ASP A 213 -19.90 10.63 0.12
C ASP A 213 -20.27 10.81 1.60
N ASP A 214 -21.54 10.58 1.93
CA ASP A 214 -22.07 10.71 3.30
C ASP A 214 -21.85 9.48 4.18
N HIS A 215 -21.09 8.50 3.68
CA HIS A 215 -20.71 7.24 4.33
C HIS A 215 -21.89 6.27 4.61
N THR A 216 -23.06 6.53 4.05
CA THR A 216 -24.26 5.67 4.27
C THR A 216 -24.35 4.49 3.30
N LEU A 217 -23.54 4.51 2.22
CA LEU A 217 -23.54 3.50 1.16
C LEU A 217 -22.20 2.74 1.12
N GLY A 218 -22.25 1.48 0.70
CA GLY A 218 -21.04 0.69 0.46
C GLY A 218 -20.35 1.05 -0.86
N PRO A 219 -19.03 0.77 -1.02
CA PRO A 219 -18.23 1.21 -2.17
C PRO A 219 -18.63 0.61 -3.51
N ARG A 220 -19.55 -0.37 -3.50
CA ARG A 220 -20.10 -0.99 -4.72
C ARG A 220 -21.40 -0.36 -5.17
N ASP A 221 -21.97 0.61 -4.40
CA ASP A 221 -23.18 1.29 -4.81
C ASP A 221 -22.92 2.11 -6.09
N PRO A 222 -23.72 1.94 -7.14
CA PRO A 222 -23.50 2.59 -8.42
C PRO A 222 -23.52 4.12 -8.36
N SER A 223 -24.27 4.71 -7.40
CA SER A 223 -24.38 6.16 -7.23
C SER A 223 -23.08 6.81 -6.80
N LEU A 224 -22.18 6.06 -6.15
CA LEU A 224 -20.86 6.53 -5.74
C LEU A 224 -19.82 6.51 -6.89
N GLY A 225 -20.11 5.85 -8.02
CA GLY A 225 -19.16 5.73 -9.12
C GLY A 225 -17.80 5.18 -8.70
N ARG A 226 -17.76 4.32 -7.66
CA ARG A 226 -16.55 3.81 -7.00
C ARG A 226 -15.64 4.91 -6.42
N ASN A 227 -16.18 6.09 -6.17
CA ASN A 227 -15.47 7.24 -5.59
C ASN A 227 -15.97 7.51 -4.17
N THR A 228 -15.71 6.59 -3.26
CA THR A 228 -15.96 6.75 -1.83
C THR A 228 -14.99 7.74 -1.22
N ASP A 229 -15.34 8.28 -0.07
CA ASP A 229 -14.41 8.96 0.83
C ASP A 229 -13.37 7.99 1.38
N ARG A 230 -12.07 8.35 1.34
CA ARG A 230 -10.97 7.47 1.71
C ARG A 230 -9.84 8.24 2.34
N PHE A 231 -9.34 7.72 3.44
CA PHE A 231 -8.10 8.21 4.03
C PHE A 231 -6.87 7.54 3.39
N VAL A 232 -5.75 8.26 3.44
CA VAL A 232 -4.41 7.76 3.08
C VAL A 232 -3.48 7.95 4.26
N LEU A 233 -2.90 6.85 4.76
CA LEU A 233 -2.04 6.84 5.94
C LEU A 233 -0.65 6.33 5.58
N ARG A 234 0.39 7.04 6.06
CA ARG A 234 1.77 6.59 5.98
C ARG A 234 2.29 6.22 7.35
N PHE A 235 2.66 4.96 7.49
CA PHE A 235 3.35 4.43 8.66
C PHE A 235 4.78 4.04 8.32
N ILE A 236 5.65 3.95 9.33
CA ILE A 236 6.98 3.41 9.21
C ILE A 236 7.24 2.33 10.26
N LYS A 237 8.09 1.37 9.92
CA LYS A 237 8.73 0.46 10.88
C LYS A 237 9.88 1.19 11.55
N LEU A 238 9.88 1.27 12.88
CA LEU A 238 10.95 1.86 13.68
C LEU A 238 12.18 0.95 13.77
#